data_c0b62843092ce69d2b7c22ad3ef764dd
#
_entry.id   c0b62843092ce69d2b7c22ad3ef764dd
#
_cell.length_a   1.000
_cell.length_b   1.000
_cell.length_c   1.000
_cell.angle_alpha   90.00
_cell.angle_beta   90.00
_cell.angle_gamma   90.00
#
_symmetry.space_group_name_H-M   'P 1'
#
loop_
_entity.id
_entity.type
_entity.pdbx_description
1 polymer ?
#
loop_
_entity_poly.entity_id
_entity_poly.type
_entity_poly.pdbx_seq_one_letter_code
_entity_poly.pdbx_strand_id
1 'polypeptide(L)'
;MQTKKEALLARLRGEKADFIPEIWTGHKQIVFPGERYFGPNNQLDPYGTGPDAWGVMWTNMGPNPAVDGNTVAKGYKMFDNMDEWKEHVKFPPLDFMPIEQILQGMCHMMQVDREQEAVSCLMMSGTFERMNQLIGFENALCAFYEYPDEVHEFFDAMCEYKLKCIDLTYKYLKPDIIHMHDDWGTNDNMFFSPEIWREFIKPIEKRLADRIHEYGMIYMHHSCGFIQQIIPDLVEIGVDAINPMMVKNDIDYVMEHYGDKITVVGGLDNQFMERPGTTEEEIRAEVRSKMDKYVNKGRYIPFIIPNSERVLGIYADEVTRYGMEIEIK
;
A
#
# COMPACT_ATOMS: atom_id res chain seq x y z
N MET A 1 -18.43 -12.43 -20.48
CA MET A 1 -18.07 -11.23 -19.68
C MET A 1 -17.27 -11.72 -18.50
N GLN A 2 -16.12 -11.12 -18.26
CA GLN A 2 -15.26 -11.42 -17.13
C GLN A 2 -15.97 -11.17 -15.79
N THR A 3 -15.58 -11.91 -14.75
CA THR A 3 -15.93 -11.58 -13.37
C THR A 3 -15.21 -10.30 -12.93
N LYS A 4 -15.61 -9.69 -11.81
CA LYS A 4 -14.90 -8.52 -11.25
C LYS A 4 -13.45 -8.85 -10.94
N LYS A 5 -13.18 -10.03 -10.40
CA LYS A 5 -11.82 -10.55 -10.17
C LYS A 5 -11.00 -10.61 -11.47
N GLU A 6 -11.55 -11.27 -12.50
CA GLU A 6 -10.85 -11.42 -13.77
C GLU A 6 -10.55 -10.08 -14.42
N ALA A 7 -11.52 -9.14 -14.42
CA ALA A 7 -11.32 -7.80 -14.97
C ALA A 7 -10.25 -7.01 -14.18
N LEU A 8 -10.25 -7.10 -12.84
CA LEU A 8 -9.24 -6.45 -12.00
C LEU A 8 -7.84 -7.01 -12.25
N LEU A 9 -7.70 -8.32 -12.25
CA LEU A 9 -6.39 -8.96 -12.47
C LEU A 9 -5.88 -8.72 -13.89
N ALA A 10 -6.79 -8.72 -14.91
CA ALA A 10 -6.43 -8.37 -16.27
C ALA A 10 -5.87 -6.92 -16.34
N ARG A 11 -6.54 -5.93 -15.72
CA ARG A 11 -6.03 -4.56 -15.68
C ARG A 11 -4.69 -4.44 -14.98
N LEU A 12 -4.51 -5.12 -13.85
CA LEU A 12 -3.25 -5.11 -13.10
C LEU A 12 -2.09 -5.75 -13.89
N ARG A 13 -2.37 -6.77 -14.72
CA ARG A 13 -1.38 -7.43 -15.56
C ARG A 13 -1.16 -6.77 -16.92
N GLY A 14 -1.95 -5.76 -17.26
CA GLY A 14 -1.94 -5.12 -18.59
C GLY A 14 -2.56 -5.98 -19.68
N GLU A 15 -3.45 -6.87 -19.31
CA GLU A 15 -4.27 -7.68 -20.20
C GLU A 15 -5.58 -6.96 -20.52
N LYS A 16 -6.27 -7.42 -21.55
CA LYS A 16 -7.57 -6.85 -21.94
C LYS A 16 -8.66 -7.18 -20.89
N ALA A 17 -9.31 -6.15 -20.38
CA ALA A 17 -10.49 -6.28 -19.53
C ALA A 17 -11.76 -5.95 -20.32
N ASP A 18 -12.86 -6.62 -19.97
CA ASP A 18 -14.18 -6.36 -20.57
C ASP A 18 -14.79 -5.04 -20.05
N PHE A 19 -14.38 -4.61 -18.85
CA PHE A 19 -14.84 -3.39 -18.17
C PHE A 19 -13.79 -2.90 -17.15
N ILE A 20 -13.96 -1.68 -16.64
CA ILE A 20 -13.12 -1.15 -15.56
C ILE A 20 -13.77 -1.47 -14.21
N PRO A 21 -13.17 -2.33 -13.39
CA PRO A 21 -13.75 -2.71 -12.11
C PRO A 21 -13.55 -1.60 -11.07
N GLU A 22 -14.51 -1.47 -10.18
CA GLU A 22 -14.34 -0.77 -8.93
C GLU A 22 -13.56 -1.68 -7.96
N ILE A 23 -12.43 -1.20 -7.44
CA ILE A 23 -11.46 -2.06 -6.76
C ILE A 23 -12.01 -2.70 -5.47
N TRP A 24 -12.80 -1.97 -4.68
CA TRP A 24 -13.32 -2.46 -3.40
C TRP A 24 -14.41 -3.55 -3.55
N THR A 25 -15.09 -3.59 -4.68
CA THR A 25 -16.15 -4.57 -4.93
C THR A 25 -15.67 -5.86 -5.60
N GLY A 26 -14.50 -5.84 -6.21
CA GLY A 26 -13.89 -7.02 -6.88
C GLY A 26 -12.68 -7.58 -6.13
N HIS A 27 -12.43 -7.11 -4.89
CA HIS A 27 -11.21 -7.38 -4.17
C HIS A 27 -11.45 -7.40 -2.65
N LYS A 28 -10.79 -8.32 -1.97
CA LYS A 28 -10.72 -8.39 -0.50
C LYS A 28 -9.28 -8.22 -0.04
N GLN A 29 -9.06 -7.30 0.87
CA GLN A 29 -7.73 -7.06 1.43
C GLN A 29 -7.62 -7.71 2.81
N ILE A 30 -6.71 -8.66 2.93
CA ILE A 30 -6.32 -9.30 4.20
C ILE A 30 -5.07 -8.60 4.71
N VAL A 31 -5.03 -8.22 5.96
CA VAL A 31 -3.82 -7.66 6.58
C VAL A 31 -2.96 -8.80 7.12
N PHE A 32 -1.66 -8.81 6.79
CA PHE A 32 -0.75 -9.82 7.35
C PHE A 32 -0.65 -9.67 8.86
N PRO A 33 -0.93 -10.71 9.65
CA PRO A 33 -1.07 -10.57 11.10
C PRO A 33 0.24 -10.30 11.84
N GLY A 34 1.37 -10.80 11.32
CA GLY A 34 2.65 -10.86 12.04
C GLY A 34 3.39 -9.52 12.17
N GLU A 35 2.91 -8.44 11.53
CA GLU A 35 3.71 -7.22 11.45
C GLU A 35 3.40 -6.17 12.53
N ARG A 36 2.17 -6.11 12.98
CA ARG A 36 1.74 -5.11 13.95
C ARG A 36 0.90 -5.70 15.07
N TYR A 37 -0.07 -6.52 14.70
CA TYR A 37 -1.15 -6.87 15.59
C TYR A 37 -0.92 -8.15 16.42
N PHE A 38 0.09 -8.97 16.07
CA PHE A 38 0.30 -10.26 16.72
C PHE A 38 1.77 -10.48 17.06
N GLY A 39 2.03 -10.83 18.28
CA GLY A 39 3.34 -11.13 18.82
C GLY A 39 3.30 -11.11 20.34
N PRO A 40 4.32 -11.65 21.01
CA PRO A 40 4.33 -11.75 22.49
C PRO A 40 4.35 -10.38 23.18
N ASN A 41 4.79 -9.33 22.49
CA ASN A 41 4.86 -7.97 23.03
C ASN A 41 3.65 -7.11 22.68
N ASN A 42 2.72 -7.63 21.85
CA ASN A 42 1.57 -6.85 21.41
C ASN A 42 0.61 -6.62 22.58
N GLN A 43 0.34 -5.36 22.90
CA GLN A 43 -0.60 -4.91 23.91
C GLN A 43 -1.56 -3.84 23.36
N LEU A 44 -1.76 -3.83 22.05
CA LEU A 44 -2.72 -2.91 21.43
C LEU A 44 -4.14 -3.21 21.95
N ASP A 45 -4.86 -2.15 22.28
CA ASP A 45 -6.29 -2.23 22.55
C ASP A 45 -7.09 -2.49 21.26
N PRO A 46 -8.42 -2.72 21.33
CA PRO A 46 -9.26 -2.93 20.14
C PRO A 46 -9.26 -1.79 19.14
N TYR A 47 -8.81 -0.61 19.54
CA TYR A 47 -8.69 0.56 18.70
C TYR A 47 -7.28 0.79 18.17
N GLY A 48 -6.34 -0.13 18.46
CA GLY A 48 -4.97 -0.08 18.00
C GLY A 48 -4.08 0.90 18.77
N THR A 49 -4.44 1.27 20.00
CA THR A 49 -3.65 2.12 20.91
C THR A 49 -2.82 1.27 21.85
N GLY A 50 -1.60 1.67 22.14
CA GLY A 50 -0.65 0.92 22.98
C GLY A 50 0.55 0.40 22.20
N PRO A 51 1.42 -0.42 22.82
CA PRO A 51 2.57 -0.99 22.12
C PRO A 51 2.14 -2.12 21.17
N ASP A 52 2.64 -2.05 19.94
CA ASP A 52 2.46 -3.10 18.93
C ASP A 52 3.43 -4.29 19.15
N ALA A 53 3.41 -5.25 18.21
CA ALA A 53 4.29 -6.42 18.26
C ALA A 53 5.79 -6.10 18.21
N TRP A 54 6.17 -4.93 17.69
CA TRP A 54 7.54 -4.42 17.66
C TRP A 54 7.90 -3.60 18.89
N GLY A 55 6.90 -3.27 19.72
CA GLY A 55 7.04 -2.38 20.87
C GLY A 55 6.82 -0.90 20.53
N VAL A 56 6.47 -0.56 19.30
CA VAL A 56 6.14 0.82 18.90
C VAL A 56 4.87 1.26 19.59
N MET A 57 4.90 2.42 20.25
CA MET A 57 3.74 2.99 20.96
C MET A 57 2.83 3.75 19.99
N TRP A 58 1.59 3.30 19.91
CA TRP A 58 0.56 3.90 19.06
C TRP A 58 -0.48 4.68 19.87
N THR A 59 -1.05 5.71 19.25
CA THR A 59 -2.15 6.52 19.80
C THR A 59 -3.15 6.88 18.71
N ASN A 60 -4.37 7.24 19.11
CA ASN A 60 -5.39 7.70 18.16
C ASN A 60 -5.03 9.07 17.57
N MET A 61 -5.35 9.28 16.29
CA MET A 61 -5.13 10.54 15.59
C MET A 61 -6.16 11.61 15.98
N GLY A 62 -7.37 11.21 16.38
CA GLY A 62 -8.45 12.11 16.73
C GLY A 62 -9.34 11.58 17.85
N PRO A 63 -10.44 12.29 18.17
CA PRO A 63 -11.31 11.97 19.30
C PRO A 63 -12.17 10.73 19.11
N ASN A 64 -12.34 10.25 17.88
CA ASN A 64 -13.11 9.05 17.57
C ASN A 64 -12.21 7.90 17.15
N PRO A 65 -11.78 7.04 18.10
CA PRO A 65 -10.81 5.96 17.82
C PRO A 65 -11.27 4.97 16.76
N ALA A 66 -12.56 4.84 16.53
CA ALA A 66 -13.11 3.89 15.55
C ALA A 66 -12.97 4.40 14.09
N VAL A 67 -12.71 5.70 13.88
CA VAL A 67 -12.73 6.36 12.57
C VAL A 67 -11.42 7.08 12.26
N ASP A 68 -10.81 7.72 13.26
CA ASP A 68 -9.72 8.68 13.04
C ASP A 68 -8.35 8.03 12.75
N GLY A 69 -8.26 6.69 12.89
CA GLY A 69 -7.00 5.96 12.68
C GLY A 69 -5.97 6.17 13.81
N ASN A 70 -4.78 5.62 13.61
CA ASN A 70 -3.71 5.60 14.60
C ASN A 70 -2.41 6.17 14.02
N THR A 71 -1.60 6.76 14.89
CA THR A 71 -0.25 7.22 14.60
C THR A 71 0.69 6.80 15.72
N VAL A 72 1.98 6.85 15.47
CA VAL A 72 2.99 6.69 16.54
C VAL A 72 2.80 7.80 17.56
N ALA A 73 2.85 7.45 18.85
CA ALA A 73 2.64 8.40 19.93
C ALA A 73 3.63 9.56 19.84
N LYS A 74 3.12 10.78 20.04
CA LYS A 74 3.93 12.00 19.89
C LYS A 74 5.17 11.97 20.78
N GLY A 75 6.34 12.13 20.16
CA GLY A 75 7.63 12.14 20.84
C GLY A 75 8.14 10.76 21.23
N TYR A 76 7.45 9.68 20.82
CA TYR A 76 7.94 8.33 21.04
C TYR A 76 9.14 8.04 20.14
N LYS A 77 10.15 7.45 20.76
CA LYS A 77 11.29 6.81 20.12
C LYS A 77 11.66 5.60 20.97
N MET A 78 11.97 4.48 20.34
CA MET A 78 12.45 3.30 21.04
C MET A 78 13.92 3.46 21.43
N PHE A 79 14.69 4.12 20.55
CA PHE A 79 16.09 4.49 20.72
C PHE A 79 16.38 5.72 19.85
N ASP A 80 17.54 6.36 20.03
CA ASP A 80 17.82 7.62 19.33
C ASP A 80 18.68 7.45 18.07
N ASN A 81 19.63 6.52 18.06
CA ASN A 81 20.64 6.40 17.01
C ASN A 81 20.65 5.00 16.38
N MET A 82 20.83 4.90 15.07
CA MET A 82 20.74 3.62 14.35
C MET A 82 21.83 2.59 14.75
N ASP A 83 22.95 3.00 15.30
CA ASP A 83 23.96 2.08 15.83
C ASP A 83 23.48 1.22 17.02
N GLU A 84 22.39 1.65 17.67
CA GLU A 84 21.75 0.94 18.79
C GLU A 84 20.71 -0.09 18.34
N TRP A 85 20.35 -0.17 17.05
CA TRP A 85 19.19 -0.92 16.60
C TRP A 85 19.22 -2.41 16.99
N LYS A 86 20.40 -3.04 16.97
CA LYS A 86 20.54 -4.48 17.31
C LYS A 86 20.23 -4.79 18.78
N GLU A 87 20.39 -3.80 19.66
CA GLU A 87 20.11 -3.94 21.08
C GLU A 87 18.60 -3.81 21.38
N HIS A 88 17.93 -2.93 20.64
CA HIS A 88 16.55 -2.52 20.90
C HIS A 88 15.52 -3.24 20.02
N VAL A 89 15.82 -3.47 18.74
CA VAL A 89 14.84 -4.03 17.81
C VAL A 89 14.76 -5.56 17.92
N LYS A 90 13.56 -6.05 18.17
CA LYS A 90 13.25 -7.48 18.16
C LYS A 90 12.16 -7.73 17.13
N PHE A 91 12.51 -8.44 16.08
CA PHE A 91 11.56 -8.85 15.05
C PHE A 91 10.49 -9.76 15.67
N PRO A 92 9.20 -9.49 15.46
CA PRO A 92 8.13 -10.35 15.97
C PRO A 92 8.31 -11.79 15.45
N PRO A 93 8.28 -12.81 16.33
CA PRO A 93 8.48 -14.19 15.90
C PRO A 93 7.29 -14.67 15.07
N LEU A 94 7.57 -15.15 13.87
CA LEU A 94 6.54 -15.59 12.91
C LEU A 94 5.97 -16.98 13.24
N ASP A 95 6.61 -17.73 14.13
CA ASP A 95 6.15 -19.02 14.66
C ASP A 95 5.37 -18.90 15.98
N PHE A 96 5.24 -17.70 16.52
CA PHE A 96 4.50 -17.43 17.77
C PHE A 96 3.00 -17.73 17.67
N MET A 97 2.45 -17.61 16.48
CA MET A 97 1.01 -17.67 16.25
C MET A 97 0.64 -18.68 15.15
N PRO A 98 -0.59 -19.19 15.17
CA PRO A 98 -1.09 -20.04 14.10
C PRO A 98 -1.49 -19.20 12.87
N ILE A 99 -0.51 -18.68 12.12
CA ILE A 99 -0.71 -17.76 10.96
C ILE A 99 -1.73 -18.34 9.99
N GLU A 100 -1.66 -19.64 9.68
CA GLU A 100 -2.63 -20.31 8.80
C GLU A 100 -4.08 -20.10 9.28
N GLN A 101 -4.35 -20.40 10.56
CA GLN A 101 -5.71 -20.31 11.11
C GLN A 101 -6.19 -18.86 11.14
N ILE A 102 -5.29 -17.90 11.40
CA ILE A 102 -5.62 -16.47 11.40
C ILE A 102 -5.98 -16.00 9.99
N LEU A 103 -5.15 -16.29 9.00
CA LEU A 103 -5.41 -15.91 7.62
C LEU A 103 -6.69 -16.56 7.07
N GLN A 104 -6.90 -17.83 7.33
CA GLN A 104 -8.14 -18.52 6.94
C GLN A 104 -9.36 -17.99 7.70
N GLY A 105 -9.21 -17.68 8.99
CA GLY A 105 -10.25 -17.06 9.80
C GLY A 105 -10.65 -15.67 9.27
N MET A 106 -9.70 -14.85 8.86
CA MET A 106 -9.98 -13.55 8.22
C MET A 106 -10.75 -13.73 6.91
N CYS A 107 -10.34 -14.66 6.05
CA CYS A 107 -11.07 -14.98 4.82
C CYS A 107 -12.52 -15.40 5.11
N HIS A 108 -12.73 -16.23 6.13
CA HIS A 108 -14.04 -16.67 6.54
C HIS A 108 -14.91 -15.52 7.07
N MET A 109 -14.35 -14.67 7.95
CA MET A 109 -15.07 -13.49 8.50
C MET A 109 -15.47 -12.51 7.40
N MET A 110 -14.60 -12.30 6.40
CA MET A 110 -14.86 -11.41 5.27
C MET A 110 -15.71 -12.06 4.19
N GLN A 111 -16.10 -13.33 4.34
CA GLN A 111 -16.88 -14.09 3.36
C GLN A 111 -16.25 -14.05 1.96
N VAL A 112 -14.93 -14.26 1.87
CA VAL A 112 -14.17 -14.16 0.62
C VAL A 112 -14.66 -15.21 -0.38
N ASP A 113 -15.20 -14.73 -1.50
CA ASP A 113 -15.51 -15.56 -2.68
C ASP A 113 -14.37 -15.49 -3.68
N ARG A 114 -13.50 -16.50 -3.66
CA ARG A 114 -12.30 -16.53 -4.51
C ARG A 114 -12.59 -16.70 -6.00
N GLU A 115 -13.81 -17.05 -6.39
CA GLU A 115 -14.20 -17.10 -7.79
C GLU A 115 -14.58 -15.71 -8.32
N GLN A 116 -15.12 -14.85 -7.45
CA GLN A 116 -15.61 -13.53 -7.82
C GLN A 116 -14.70 -12.39 -7.39
N GLU A 117 -13.85 -12.61 -6.35
CA GLU A 117 -13.05 -11.58 -5.72
C GLU A 117 -11.56 -11.92 -5.75
N ALA A 118 -10.73 -10.97 -6.16
CA ALA A 118 -9.29 -11.04 -5.95
C ALA A 118 -8.97 -10.92 -4.45
N VAL A 119 -7.90 -11.56 -4.01
CA VAL A 119 -7.42 -11.44 -2.63
C VAL A 119 -6.05 -10.78 -2.64
N SER A 120 -5.91 -9.71 -1.89
CA SER A 120 -4.59 -9.16 -1.56
C SER A 120 -4.20 -9.44 -0.12
N CYS A 121 -2.89 -9.48 0.13
CA CYS A 121 -2.34 -9.42 1.46
C CYS A 121 -1.59 -8.10 1.64
N LEU A 122 -2.09 -7.27 2.55
CA LEU A 122 -1.44 -6.01 2.92
C LEU A 122 -0.34 -6.29 3.93
N MET A 123 0.86 -5.87 3.62
CA MET A 123 2.03 -5.87 4.49
C MET A 123 2.37 -4.43 4.85
N MET A 124 2.03 -4.05 6.09
CA MET A 124 2.23 -2.70 6.59
C MET A 124 3.68 -2.43 6.98
N SER A 125 4.05 -1.16 6.96
CA SER A 125 5.34 -0.64 7.38
C SER A 125 6.52 -1.28 6.66
N GLY A 126 6.87 -0.73 5.52
CA GLY A 126 8.10 -1.04 4.81
C GLY A 126 9.35 -0.66 5.59
N THR A 127 10.47 -0.59 4.92
CA THR A 127 11.76 -0.37 5.58
C THR A 127 11.87 1.03 6.20
N PHE A 128 11.51 2.05 5.44
CA PHE A 128 11.59 3.43 5.92
C PHE A 128 10.54 3.72 6.99
N GLU A 129 9.29 3.33 6.77
CA GLU A 129 8.25 3.53 7.78
C GLU A 129 8.59 2.82 9.08
N ARG A 130 9.13 1.60 9.04
CA ARG A 130 9.52 0.90 10.26
C ARG A 130 10.66 1.60 10.97
N MET A 131 11.68 2.05 10.27
CA MET A 131 12.76 2.84 10.85
C MET A 131 12.23 4.13 11.50
N ASN A 132 11.40 4.87 10.77
CA ASN A 132 10.74 6.09 11.25
C ASN A 132 9.89 5.83 12.52
N GLN A 133 9.12 4.75 12.56
CA GLN A 133 8.30 4.38 13.72
C GLN A 133 9.14 4.03 14.96
N LEU A 134 10.35 3.52 14.77
CA LEU A 134 11.27 3.14 15.86
C LEU A 134 12.03 4.34 16.44
N ILE A 135 12.60 5.19 15.59
CA ILE A 135 13.51 6.26 16.01
C ILE A 135 12.97 7.68 15.79
N GLY A 136 11.76 7.79 15.25
CA GLY A 136 11.14 9.06 14.89
C GLY A 136 11.59 9.59 13.53
N PHE A 137 10.74 10.43 12.93
CA PHE A 137 10.89 10.85 11.53
C PHE A 137 12.19 11.63 11.25
N GLU A 138 12.53 12.58 12.12
CA GLU A 138 13.72 13.41 11.96
C GLU A 138 15.01 12.58 12.06
N ASN A 139 15.09 11.71 13.08
CA ASN A 139 16.25 10.82 13.24
C ASN A 139 16.38 9.83 12.08
N ALA A 140 15.25 9.31 11.57
CA ALA A 140 15.25 8.40 10.42
C ALA A 140 15.81 9.07 9.14
N LEU A 141 15.51 10.36 8.92
CA LEU A 141 16.08 11.09 7.79
C LEU A 141 17.58 11.38 7.98
N CYS A 142 18.02 11.72 9.19
CA CYS A 142 19.42 11.93 9.51
C CYS A 142 20.24 10.64 9.42
N ALA A 143 19.65 9.50 9.79
CA ALA A 143 20.31 8.21 9.83
C ALA A 143 20.92 7.78 8.49
N PHE A 144 20.34 8.15 7.36
CA PHE A 144 20.91 7.89 6.03
C PHE A 144 22.30 8.50 5.83
N TYR A 145 22.63 9.56 6.56
CA TYR A 145 23.91 10.27 6.46
C TYR A 145 24.85 9.97 7.64
N GLU A 146 24.30 9.75 8.83
CA GLU A 146 25.05 9.59 10.07
C GLU A 146 25.42 8.12 10.35
N TYR A 147 24.55 7.18 9.90
CA TYR A 147 24.65 5.74 10.17
C TYR A 147 24.34 4.90 8.92
N PRO A 148 24.95 5.18 7.74
CA PRO A 148 24.59 4.51 6.49
C PRO A 148 24.77 2.99 6.52
N ASP A 149 25.82 2.49 7.15
CA ASP A 149 26.10 1.06 7.25
C ASP A 149 25.04 0.35 8.11
N GLU A 150 24.64 0.94 9.22
CA GLU A 150 23.62 0.41 10.12
C GLU A 150 22.23 0.46 9.50
N VAL A 151 21.93 1.48 8.69
CA VAL A 151 20.69 1.56 7.91
C VAL A 151 20.65 0.45 6.87
N HIS A 152 21.74 0.19 6.15
CA HIS A 152 21.84 -0.95 5.23
C HIS A 152 21.62 -2.28 5.96
N GLU A 153 22.29 -2.51 7.08
CA GLU A 153 22.12 -3.73 7.87
C GLU A 153 20.69 -3.91 8.38
N PHE A 154 20.06 -2.84 8.86
CA PHE A 154 18.68 -2.88 9.34
C PHE A 154 17.69 -3.15 8.19
N PHE A 155 17.87 -2.49 7.03
CA PHE A 155 17.01 -2.70 5.87
C PHE A 155 17.16 -4.11 5.28
N ASP A 156 18.37 -4.66 5.27
CA ASP A 156 18.59 -6.07 4.90
C ASP A 156 17.89 -7.03 5.87
N ALA A 157 17.97 -6.79 7.17
CA ALA A 157 17.28 -7.60 8.16
C ALA A 157 15.73 -7.49 8.01
N MET A 158 15.22 -6.29 7.74
CA MET A 158 13.81 -6.06 7.41
C MET A 158 13.40 -6.82 6.14
N CYS A 159 14.23 -6.78 5.10
CA CYS A 159 13.98 -7.52 3.86
C CYS A 159 13.85 -9.02 4.12
N GLU A 160 14.79 -9.62 4.85
CA GLU A 160 14.73 -11.04 5.21
C GLU A 160 13.45 -11.39 6.01
N TYR A 161 13.02 -10.50 6.88
CA TYR A 161 11.78 -10.67 7.62
C TYR A 161 10.56 -10.62 6.67
N LYS A 162 10.50 -9.62 5.79
CA LYS A 162 9.42 -9.47 4.81
C LYS A 162 9.36 -10.64 3.81
N LEU A 163 10.51 -11.14 3.35
CA LEU A 163 10.56 -12.33 2.51
C LEU A 163 9.92 -13.55 3.19
N LYS A 164 10.19 -13.76 4.47
CA LYS A 164 9.52 -14.82 5.25
C LYS A 164 8.01 -14.58 5.37
N CYS A 165 7.58 -13.32 5.55
CA CYS A 165 6.16 -12.97 5.57
C CYS A 165 5.48 -13.29 4.24
N ILE A 166 6.14 -12.99 3.10
CA ILE A 166 5.65 -13.32 1.76
C ILE A 166 5.54 -14.85 1.60
N ASP A 167 6.57 -15.61 2.00
CA ASP A 167 6.56 -17.07 1.93
C ASP A 167 5.40 -17.70 2.71
N LEU A 168 5.17 -17.22 3.94
CA LEU A 168 4.06 -17.68 4.78
C LEU A 168 2.70 -17.29 4.20
N THR A 169 2.61 -16.08 3.63
CA THR A 169 1.40 -15.61 2.97
C THR A 169 1.09 -16.47 1.75
N TYR A 170 2.06 -16.74 0.90
CA TYR A 170 1.86 -17.64 -0.25
C TYR A 170 1.47 -19.06 0.21
N LYS A 171 2.15 -19.59 1.21
CA LYS A 171 1.88 -20.93 1.71
C LYS A 171 0.45 -21.10 2.23
N TYR A 172 -0.06 -20.14 2.99
CA TYR A 172 -1.30 -20.31 3.74
C TYR A 172 -2.50 -19.54 3.17
N LEU A 173 -2.27 -18.43 2.47
CA LEU A 173 -3.33 -17.60 1.90
C LEU A 173 -3.42 -17.75 0.37
N LYS A 174 -2.28 -17.85 -0.33
CA LYS A 174 -2.19 -17.82 -1.80
C LYS A 174 -2.98 -16.63 -2.38
N PRO A 175 -2.62 -15.40 -2.04
CA PRO A 175 -3.32 -14.24 -2.57
C PRO A 175 -2.99 -14.02 -4.04
N ASP A 176 -3.82 -13.25 -4.73
CA ASP A 176 -3.54 -12.79 -6.10
C ASP A 176 -2.53 -11.63 -6.10
N ILE A 177 -2.52 -10.84 -5.01
CA ILE A 177 -1.76 -9.59 -4.90
C ILE A 177 -1.05 -9.53 -3.55
N ILE A 178 0.22 -9.15 -3.54
CA ILE A 178 0.89 -8.62 -2.34
C ILE A 178 0.86 -7.10 -2.41
N HIS A 179 0.31 -6.46 -1.38
CA HIS A 179 0.21 -5.02 -1.24
C HIS A 179 1.19 -4.56 -0.17
N MET A 180 2.37 -4.06 -0.60
CA MET A 180 3.39 -3.52 0.29
C MET A 180 3.08 -2.07 0.60
N HIS A 181 3.32 -1.64 1.83
CA HIS A 181 3.07 -0.27 2.29
C HIS A 181 4.35 0.33 2.86
N ASP A 182 4.85 1.37 2.20
CA ASP A 182 5.96 2.20 2.68
C ASP A 182 5.83 3.61 2.08
N ASP A 183 5.51 4.60 2.90
CA ASP A 183 5.32 5.97 2.43
C ASP A 183 6.66 6.69 2.24
N TRP A 184 6.84 7.33 1.07
CA TRP A 184 8.09 8.00 0.69
C TRP A 184 7.94 9.48 0.35
N GLY A 185 6.72 10.02 0.41
CA GLY A 185 6.46 11.38 -0.02
C GLY A 185 5.49 12.18 0.84
N THR A 186 5.69 13.51 0.81
CA THR A 186 4.71 14.51 1.21
C THR A 186 3.79 14.85 0.03
N ASN A 187 2.91 15.83 0.20
CA ASN A 187 2.08 16.32 -0.91
C ASN A 187 2.89 16.83 -2.11
N ASP A 188 4.06 17.41 -1.88
CA ASP A 188 4.78 18.17 -2.90
C ASP A 188 6.19 17.65 -3.20
N ASN A 189 6.76 16.82 -2.33
CA ASN A 189 8.11 16.27 -2.47
C ASN A 189 8.24 14.91 -1.82
N MET A 190 9.27 14.15 -2.21
CA MET A 190 9.72 12.99 -1.45
C MET A 190 10.27 13.40 -0.07
N PHE A 191 10.24 12.50 0.89
CA PHE A 191 10.83 12.70 2.22
C PHE A 191 12.36 12.85 2.17
N PHE A 192 12.98 12.19 1.22
CA PHE A 192 14.42 12.14 0.96
C PHE A 192 14.67 12.19 -0.56
N SER A 193 15.93 12.38 -0.96
CA SER A 193 16.25 12.46 -2.37
C SER A 193 16.07 11.12 -3.11
N PRO A 194 15.84 11.12 -4.43
CA PRO A 194 15.80 9.88 -5.21
C PRO A 194 17.08 9.06 -5.12
N GLU A 195 18.25 9.69 -4.90
CA GLU A 195 19.53 9.01 -4.70
C GLU A 195 19.54 8.18 -3.44
N ILE A 196 19.04 8.72 -2.31
CA ILE A 196 18.87 7.98 -1.04
C ILE A 196 17.92 6.80 -1.26
N TRP A 197 16.80 7.01 -1.95
CA TRP A 197 15.88 5.91 -2.26
C TRP A 197 16.55 4.81 -3.08
N ARG A 198 17.32 5.20 -4.12
CA ARG A 198 18.03 4.23 -4.98
C ARG A 198 19.12 3.46 -4.26
N GLU A 199 19.79 4.09 -3.31
CA GLU A 199 20.86 3.46 -2.53
C GLU A 199 20.30 2.49 -1.49
N PHE A 200 19.33 2.92 -0.68
CA PHE A 200 18.91 2.19 0.51
C PHE A 200 17.65 1.34 0.30
N ILE A 201 16.69 1.81 -0.49
CA ILE A 201 15.35 1.20 -0.58
C ILE A 201 15.19 0.37 -1.86
N LYS A 202 15.60 0.88 -3.01
CA LYS A 202 15.46 0.18 -4.31
C LYS A 202 15.99 -1.26 -4.30
N PRO A 203 17.16 -1.59 -3.71
CA PRO A 203 17.65 -2.97 -3.68
C PRO A 203 16.74 -3.90 -2.87
N ILE A 204 16.16 -3.39 -1.80
CA ILE A 204 15.22 -4.14 -0.94
C ILE A 204 13.93 -4.41 -1.71
N GLU A 205 13.32 -3.36 -2.28
CA GLU A 205 12.09 -3.46 -3.07
C GLU A 205 12.25 -4.42 -4.26
N LYS A 206 13.42 -4.42 -4.90
CA LYS A 206 13.74 -5.38 -5.98
C LYS A 206 13.69 -6.84 -5.50
N ARG A 207 14.28 -7.13 -4.34
CA ARG A 207 14.27 -8.48 -3.75
C ARG A 207 12.85 -8.94 -3.39
N LEU A 208 12.04 -8.03 -2.87
CA LEU A 208 10.63 -8.30 -2.56
C LEU A 208 9.82 -8.56 -3.84
N ALA A 209 10.02 -7.71 -4.87
CA ALA A 209 9.37 -7.88 -6.17
C ALA A 209 9.70 -9.24 -6.79
N ASP A 210 10.98 -9.63 -6.81
CA ASP A 210 11.42 -10.91 -7.34
C ASP A 210 10.73 -12.09 -6.63
N ARG A 211 10.65 -12.07 -5.29
CA ARG A 211 10.00 -13.13 -4.52
C ARG A 211 8.48 -13.18 -4.78
N ILE A 212 7.83 -12.03 -4.89
CA ILE A 212 6.41 -11.95 -5.21
C ILE A 212 6.14 -12.58 -6.58
N HIS A 213 6.96 -12.24 -7.57
CA HIS A 213 6.85 -12.77 -8.94
C HIS A 213 7.22 -14.25 -9.05
N GLU A 214 8.17 -14.77 -8.26
CA GLU A 214 8.47 -16.20 -8.17
C GLU A 214 7.21 -17.02 -7.84
N TYR A 215 6.30 -16.48 -7.05
CA TYR A 215 5.02 -17.08 -6.71
C TYR A 215 3.89 -16.76 -7.69
N GLY A 216 4.14 -15.98 -8.74
CA GLY A 216 3.14 -15.56 -9.72
C GLY A 216 2.12 -14.56 -9.20
N MET A 217 2.40 -13.92 -8.06
CA MET A 217 1.56 -12.88 -7.48
C MET A 217 1.88 -11.52 -8.10
N ILE A 218 0.92 -10.60 -8.01
CA ILE A 218 1.05 -9.20 -8.44
C ILE A 218 1.66 -8.39 -7.30
N TYR A 219 2.65 -7.56 -7.61
CA TYR A 219 3.21 -6.61 -6.67
C TYR A 219 2.51 -5.25 -6.79
N MET A 220 1.68 -4.90 -5.83
CA MET A 220 1.12 -3.56 -5.69
C MET A 220 1.82 -2.82 -4.56
N HIS A 221 2.43 -1.67 -4.86
CA HIS A 221 3.10 -0.85 -3.87
C HIS A 221 2.23 0.34 -3.46
N HIS A 222 2.07 0.53 -2.15
CA HIS A 222 1.45 1.72 -1.58
C HIS A 222 2.52 2.70 -1.15
N SER A 223 2.43 3.91 -1.69
CA SER A 223 3.10 5.08 -1.15
C SER A 223 2.25 6.31 -1.37
N CYS A 224 1.84 6.94 -0.30
CA CYS A 224 1.22 8.25 -0.37
C CYS A 224 2.22 9.32 -0.85
N GLY A 225 1.68 10.44 -1.33
CA GLY A 225 2.45 11.63 -1.64
C GLY A 225 3.07 11.68 -3.03
N PHE A 226 4.04 12.60 -3.16
CA PHE A 226 4.75 12.85 -4.40
C PHE A 226 5.96 11.92 -4.52
N ILE A 227 5.91 10.99 -5.47
CA ILE A 227 6.97 10.00 -5.75
C ILE A 227 7.38 9.98 -7.23
N GLN A 228 7.03 11.02 -7.97
CA GLN A 228 7.23 11.14 -9.42
C GLN A 228 8.64 10.74 -9.88
N GLN A 229 9.66 11.11 -9.10
CA GLN A 229 11.06 10.96 -9.48
C GLN A 229 11.57 9.51 -9.48
N ILE A 230 10.88 8.61 -8.76
CA ILE A 230 11.26 7.19 -8.64
C ILE A 230 10.31 6.24 -9.40
N ILE A 231 9.28 6.75 -10.07
CA ILE A 231 8.38 5.90 -10.87
C ILE A 231 9.12 5.09 -11.93
N PRO A 232 10.12 5.65 -12.66
CA PRO A 232 10.93 4.86 -13.58
C PRO A 232 11.67 3.70 -12.91
N ASP A 233 12.16 3.93 -11.70
CA ASP A 233 12.85 2.92 -10.89
C ASP A 233 11.89 1.82 -10.43
N LEU A 234 10.65 2.18 -10.03
CA LEU A 234 9.61 1.20 -9.65
C LEU A 234 9.25 0.29 -10.83
N VAL A 235 9.16 0.84 -12.04
CA VAL A 235 8.98 0.05 -13.27
C VAL A 235 10.16 -0.88 -13.50
N GLU A 236 11.39 -0.38 -13.34
CA GLU A 236 12.63 -1.16 -13.55
C GLU A 236 12.71 -2.37 -12.61
N ILE A 237 12.34 -2.20 -11.34
CA ILE A 237 12.40 -3.28 -10.35
C ILE A 237 11.22 -4.24 -10.42
N GLY A 238 10.20 -3.94 -11.23
CA GLY A 238 9.07 -4.83 -11.48
C GLY A 238 7.86 -4.61 -10.58
N VAL A 239 7.64 -3.39 -10.06
CA VAL A 239 6.36 -3.07 -9.40
C VAL A 239 5.25 -3.07 -10.45
N ASP A 240 4.20 -3.88 -10.25
CA ASP A 240 3.10 -4.03 -11.20
C ASP A 240 2.07 -2.91 -11.10
N ALA A 241 1.86 -2.38 -9.90
CA ALA A 241 0.89 -1.33 -9.64
C ALA A 241 1.31 -0.37 -8.52
N ILE A 242 1.03 0.92 -8.68
CA ILE A 242 1.19 1.96 -7.65
C ILE A 242 -0.18 2.37 -7.12
N ASN A 243 -0.34 2.37 -5.79
CA ASN A 243 -1.56 2.74 -5.07
C ASN A 243 -1.23 3.57 -3.80
N PRO A 244 -1.85 4.74 -3.60
CA PRO A 244 -2.56 5.50 -4.61
C PRO A 244 -1.61 6.35 -5.47
N MET A 245 -1.90 6.48 -6.75
CA MET A 245 -1.26 7.54 -7.53
C MET A 245 -1.92 8.87 -7.18
N MET A 246 -1.24 9.67 -6.38
CA MET A 246 -1.73 10.98 -5.96
C MET A 246 -1.68 12.01 -7.11
N VAL A 247 -2.68 12.91 -7.16
CA VAL A 247 -2.85 13.87 -8.26
C VAL A 247 -1.74 14.92 -8.39
N LYS A 248 -0.86 15.02 -7.42
CA LYS A 248 0.33 15.88 -7.49
C LYS A 248 1.46 15.29 -8.35
N ASN A 249 1.45 13.98 -8.57
CA ASN A 249 2.30 13.35 -9.57
C ASN A 249 1.79 13.69 -10.97
N ASP A 250 2.71 13.82 -11.93
CA ASP A 250 2.35 14.05 -13.34
C ASP A 250 1.84 12.74 -13.96
N ILE A 251 0.54 12.46 -13.74
CA ILE A 251 -0.08 11.23 -14.23
C ILE A 251 -0.08 11.17 -15.75
N ASP A 252 -0.18 12.30 -16.45
CA ASP A 252 -0.10 12.33 -17.91
C ASP A 252 1.25 11.81 -18.39
N TYR A 253 2.33 12.29 -17.78
CA TYR A 253 3.68 11.80 -18.07
C TYR A 253 3.84 10.30 -17.76
N VAL A 254 3.33 9.85 -16.61
CA VAL A 254 3.39 8.43 -16.23
C VAL A 254 2.64 7.56 -17.22
N MET A 255 1.43 7.94 -17.59
CA MET A 255 0.60 7.18 -18.54
C MET A 255 1.21 7.16 -19.95
N GLU A 256 1.85 8.25 -20.38
CA GLU A 256 2.50 8.33 -21.68
C GLU A 256 3.75 7.45 -21.77
N HIS A 257 4.58 7.41 -20.70
CA HIS A 257 5.90 6.77 -20.76
C HIS A 257 5.93 5.36 -20.13
N TYR A 258 5.01 5.07 -19.23
CA TYR A 258 5.01 3.84 -18.41
C TYR A 258 3.62 3.17 -18.29
N GLY A 259 2.58 3.73 -18.91
CA GLY A 259 1.22 3.19 -18.78
C GLY A 259 1.03 1.78 -19.35
N ASP A 260 1.95 1.31 -20.19
CA ASP A 260 2.01 -0.08 -20.68
C ASP A 260 2.78 -1.04 -19.74
N LYS A 261 3.49 -0.51 -18.75
CA LYS A 261 4.40 -1.26 -17.86
C LYS A 261 3.93 -1.34 -16.42
N ILE A 262 3.31 -0.28 -15.91
CA ILE A 262 2.86 -0.20 -14.53
C ILE A 262 1.39 0.24 -14.48
N THR A 263 0.62 -0.34 -13.56
CA THR A 263 -0.77 0.06 -13.37
C THR A 263 -0.85 1.27 -12.43
N VAL A 264 -1.45 2.33 -12.91
CA VAL A 264 -1.79 3.50 -12.09
C VAL A 264 -3.13 3.26 -11.41
N VAL A 265 -3.10 3.07 -10.09
CA VAL A 265 -4.29 2.94 -9.24
C VAL A 265 -4.45 4.23 -8.46
N GLY A 266 -5.39 5.09 -8.85
CA GLY A 266 -5.52 6.42 -8.24
C GLY A 266 -5.99 7.50 -9.19
N GLY A 267 -5.37 8.67 -9.08
CA GLY A 267 -5.54 9.80 -10.00
C GLY A 267 -6.81 10.64 -9.82
N LEU A 268 -7.62 10.32 -8.82
CA LEU A 268 -8.79 11.12 -8.44
C LEU A 268 -8.40 12.13 -7.35
N ASP A 269 -8.97 13.34 -7.44
CA ASP A 269 -8.69 14.41 -6.46
C ASP A 269 -9.56 14.25 -5.20
N ASN A 270 -9.02 13.51 -4.24
CA ASN A 270 -9.66 13.30 -2.93
C ASN A 270 -10.03 14.61 -2.22
N GLN A 271 -9.13 15.60 -2.25
CA GLN A 271 -9.36 16.88 -1.55
C GLN A 271 -10.50 17.66 -2.18
N PHE A 272 -10.62 17.63 -3.51
CA PHE A 272 -11.74 18.20 -4.22
C PHE A 272 -13.05 17.47 -3.89
N MET A 273 -13.05 16.13 -3.97
CA MET A 273 -14.25 15.31 -3.78
C MET A 273 -14.81 15.41 -2.34
N GLU A 274 -13.92 15.53 -1.34
CA GLU A 274 -14.27 15.63 0.08
C GLU A 274 -14.53 17.08 0.55
N ARG A 275 -14.36 18.08 -0.32
CA ARG A 275 -14.59 19.49 0.05
C ARG A 275 -16.05 19.72 0.45
N PRO A 276 -16.32 20.42 1.55
CA PRO A 276 -17.67 20.84 1.90
C PRO A 276 -18.35 21.59 0.74
N GLY A 277 -19.53 21.14 0.34
CA GLY A 277 -20.32 21.73 -0.75
C GLY A 277 -20.08 21.10 -2.13
N THR A 278 -19.10 20.22 -2.30
CA THR A 278 -18.96 19.46 -3.56
C THR A 278 -20.20 18.59 -3.78
N THR A 279 -20.84 18.78 -4.92
CA THR A 279 -22.06 18.08 -5.28
C THR A 279 -21.80 16.65 -5.75
N GLU A 280 -22.82 15.81 -5.74
CA GLU A 280 -22.73 14.44 -6.27
C GLU A 280 -22.35 14.46 -7.75
N GLU A 281 -22.91 15.36 -8.56
CA GLU A 281 -22.58 15.44 -9.98
C GLU A 281 -21.12 15.85 -10.24
N GLU A 282 -20.54 16.73 -9.41
CA GLU A 282 -19.13 17.10 -9.51
C GLU A 282 -18.22 15.91 -9.17
N ILE A 283 -18.57 15.08 -8.16
CA ILE A 283 -17.84 13.86 -7.83
C ILE A 283 -17.90 12.88 -8.99
N ARG A 284 -19.09 12.63 -9.56
CA ARG A 284 -19.29 11.75 -10.71
C ARG A 284 -18.53 12.26 -11.94
N ALA A 285 -18.55 13.57 -12.18
CA ALA A 285 -17.82 14.19 -13.29
C ALA A 285 -16.30 14.03 -13.16
N GLU A 286 -15.74 14.14 -11.95
CA GLU A 286 -14.32 13.87 -11.70
C GLU A 286 -13.96 12.43 -12.07
N VAL A 287 -14.75 11.46 -11.61
CA VAL A 287 -14.54 10.03 -11.93
C VAL A 287 -14.55 9.81 -13.45
N ARG A 288 -15.61 10.26 -14.15
CA ARG A 288 -15.72 10.09 -15.62
C ARG A 288 -14.56 10.75 -16.35
N SER A 289 -14.25 11.98 -15.99
CA SER A 289 -13.16 12.75 -16.63
C SER A 289 -11.81 12.03 -16.56
N LYS A 290 -11.49 11.43 -15.42
CA LYS A 290 -10.23 10.68 -15.28
C LYS A 290 -10.28 9.33 -16.00
N MET A 291 -11.40 8.64 -15.98
CA MET A 291 -11.56 7.41 -16.74
C MET A 291 -11.46 7.66 -18.24
N ASP A 292 -12.14 8.66 -18.79
CA ASP A 292 -12.04 9.06 -20.21
C ASP A 292 -10.61 9.39 -20.61
N LYS A 293 -9.91 10.06 -19.69
CA LYS A 293 -8.55 10.53 -19.96
C LYS A 293 -7.53 9.39 -19.99
N TYR A 294 -7.65 8.39 -19.10
CA TYR A 294 -6.58 7.45 -18.81
C TYR A 294 -6.84 5.99 -19.18
N VAL A 295 -8.10 5.51 -19.22
CA VAL A 295 -8.42 4.09 -19.42
C VAL A 295 -7.81 3.53 -20.70
N ASN A 296 -7.80 4.31 -21.80
CA ASN A 296 -7.25 3.92 -23.08
C ASN A 296 -5.82 4.41 -23.35
N LYS A 297 -5.17 5.04 -22.37
CA LYS A 297 -3.75 5.39 -22.45
C LYS A 297 -2.83 4.32 -21.86
N GLY A 298 -3.37 3.41 -21.05
CA GLY A 298 -2.58 2.36 -20.41
C GLY A 298 -3.34 1.65 -19.28
N ARG A 299 -2.59 1.06 -18.37
CA ARG A 299 -3.11 0.33 -17.20
C ARG A 299 -3.58 1.33 -16.14
N TYR A 300 -4.86 1.66 -16.14
CA TYR A 300 -5.44 2.62 -15.21
C TYR A 300 -6.64 2.03 -14.48
N ILE A 301 -6.67 2.23 -13.16
CA ILE A 301 -7.81 1.91 -12.28
C ILE A 301 -8.09 3.16 -11.45
N PRO A 302 -9.28 3.78 -11.58
CA PRO A 302 -9.63 4.91 -10.73
C PRO A 302 -9.71 4.47 -9.27
N PHE A 303 -9.16 5.27 -8.35
CA PHE A 303 -9.13 4.93 -6.93
C PHE A 303 -9.07 6.18 -6.07
N ILE A 304 -9.69 6.11 -4.89
CA ILE A 304 -9.60 7.10 -3.82
C ILE A 304 -9.40 6.41 -2.46
N ILE A 305 -8.86 7.17 -1.50
CA ILE A 305 -8.94 6.85 -0.08
C ILE A 305 -10.00 7.80 0.51
N PRO A 306 -11.28 7.38 0.63
CA PRO A 306 -12.36 8.27 1.02
C PRO A 306 -12.33 8.52 2.53
N ASN A 307 -12.66 9.76 2.94
CA ASN A 307 -12.85 10.13 4.34
C ASN A 307 -14.33 10.10 4.77
N SER A 308 -15.25 9.96 3.80
CA SER A 308 -16.68 9.91 4.06
C SER A 308 -17.37 8.77 3.30
N GLU A 309 -18.36 8.13 3.96
CA GLU A 309 -19.22 7.12 3.33
C GLU A 309 -19.97 7.68 2.11
N ARG A 310 -20.33 8.98 2.16
CA ARG A 310 -21.00 9.67 1.05
C ARG A 310 -20.13 9.65 -0.21
N VAL A 311 -18.87 10.10 -0.11
CA VAL A 311 -17.95 10.15 -1.26
C VAL A 311 -17.63 8.74 -1.73
N LEU A 312 -17.38 7.79 -0.82
CA LEU A 312 -17.16 6.40 -1.15
C LEU A 312 -18.32 5.82 -1.96
N GLY A 313 -19.57 6.03 -1.50
CA GLY A 313 -20.76 5.49 -2.17
C GLY A 313 -20.95 6.07 -3.58
N ILE A 314 -20.79 7.39 -3.76
CA ILE A 314 -20.91 8.05 -5.08
C ILE A 314 -19.81 7.58 -6.03
N TYR A 315 -18.56 7.54 -5.55
CA TYR A 315 -17.41 7.06 -6.31
C TYR A 315 -17.61 5.61 -6.77
N ALA A 316 -17.92 4.70 -5.85
CA ALA A 316 -18.05 3.28 -6.15
C ALA A 316 -19.20 2.99 -7.14
N ASP A 317 -20.33 3.69 -6.96
CA ASP A 317 -21.47 3.60 -7.90
C ASP A 317 -21.07 4.10 -9.29
N GLU A 318 -20.39 5.27 -9.38
CA GLU A 318 -20.01 5.84 -10.68
C GLU A 318 -18.95 4.99 -11.39
N VAL A 319 -17.93 4.50 -10.69
CA VAL A 319 -16.92 3.60 -11.29
C VAL A 319 -17.57 2.32 -11.78
N THR A 320 -18.49 1.73 -10.99
CA THR A 320 -19.18 0.50 -11.37
C THR A 320 -20.05 0.71 -12.61
N ARG A 321 -20.83 1.80 -12.65
CA ARG A 321 -21.70 2.11 -13.76
C ARG A 321 -20.94 2.50 -15.02
N TYR A 322 -20.08 3.52 -14.91
CA TYR A 322 -19.34 4.07 -16.05
C TYR A 322 -18.25 3.12 -16.54
N GLY A 323 -17.69 2.29 -15.64
CA GLY A 323 -16.72 1.27 -16.00
C GLY A 323 -17.27 0.18 -16.94
N MET A 324 -18.59 -0.05 -16.92
CA MET A 324 -19.28 -0.96 -17.84
C MET A 324 -19.66 -0.29 -19.16
N GLU A 325 -19.76 1.05 -19.20
CA GLU A 325 -20.18 1.81 -20.37
C GLU A 325 -18.98 2.27 -21.22
N ILE A 326 -17.83 2.56 -20.58
CA ILE A 326 -16.68 3.08 -21.29
C ILE A 326 -16.08 2.06 -22.27
N GLU A 327 -15.82 2.50 -23.50
CA GLU A 327 -15.17 1.64 -24.51
C GLU A 327 -13.68 1.45 -24.17
N ILE A 328 -13.27 0.20 -23.97
CA ILE A 328 -11.86 -0.18 -23.74
C ILE A 328 -11.29 -0.68 -25.07
N LYS A 329 -10.30 0.06 -25.59
CA LYS A 329 -9.64 -0.18 -26.90
C LYS A 329 -8.48 -1.15 -26.80
#